data_bad9e139a6cfb727da6a086c285ddc0a
#
_entry.id   bad9e139a6cfb727da6a086c285ddc0a
#
_cell.length_a   1.000
_cell.length_b   1.000
_cell.length_c   1.000
_cell.angle_alpha   90.00
_cell.angle_beta   90.00
_cell.angle_gamma   90.00
#
_symmetry.space_group_name_H-M   'P 1'
#
loop_
_entity.id
_entity.type
_entity.pdbx_description
1 polymer ?
#
loop_
_entity_poly.entity_id
_entity_poly.type
_entity_poly.pdbx_seq_one_letter_code
_entity_poly.pdbx_strand_id
1 'polypeptide(L)' 'MTSRERILAALEHREPDRVPVDFGATVVSGIASNVIPKLRVALGLDPAERPVKVFEPIQMLGEVNDDLRERLYGDCV' A
#
# COMPACT_ATOMS: atom_id res chain seq x y z
N MET A 1 -8.71 -16.10 -4.43
CA MET A 1 -9.62 -15.00 -3.97
C MET A 1 -9.19 -13.68 -4.57
N THR A 2 -10.15 -12.83 -4.90
CA THR A 2 -9.87 -11.44 -5.23
C THR A 2 -9.62 -10.64 -3.93
N SER A 3 -9.06 -9.44 -4.05
CA SER A 3 -8.87 -8.57 -2.88
C SER A 3 -10.20 -8.27 -2.18
N ARG A 4 -11.26 -7.99 -2.96
CA ARG A 4 -12.59 -7.76 -2.41
C ARG A 4 -13.11 -8.98 -1.61
N GLU A 5 -13.00 -10.16 -2.17
CA GLU A 5 -13.44 -11.40 -1.52
C GLU A 5 -12.65 -11.65 -0.22
N ARG A 6 -11.35 -11.37 -0.26
CA ARG A 6 -10.46 -11.55 0.91
C ARG A 6 -10.84 -10.63 2.04
N ILE A 7 -11.10 -9.35 1.74
CA ILE A 7 -11.51 -8.37 2.74
C ILE A 7 -12.89 -8.70 3.29
N LEU A 8 -13.85 -9.05 2.44
CA LEU A 8 -15.18 -9.44 2.88
C LEU A 8 -15.14 -10.67 3.78
N ALA A 9 -14.33 -11.67 3.44
CA ALA A 9 -14.17 -12.86 4.28
C ALA A 9 -13.66 -12.48 5.67
N ALA A 10 -12.66 -11.61 5.75
CA ALA A 10 -12.11 -11.16 7.04
C ALA A 10 -13.16 -10.39 7.86
N LEU A 11 -13.91 -9.50 7.22
CA LEU A 11 -14.98 -8.74 7.90
C LEU A 11 -16.12 -9.63 8.41
N GLU A 12 -16.38 -10.74 7.73
CA GLU A 12 -17.41 -11.71 8.12
C GLU A 12 -16.88 -12.79 9.08
N HIS A 13 -15.68 -12.62 9.59
CA HIS A 13 -15.01 -13.57 10.49
C HIS A 13 -14.80 -14.95 9.85
N ARG A 14 -14.62 -14.99 8.53
CA ARG A 14 -14.24 -16.21 7.81
C ARG A 14 -12.76 -16.13 7.44
N GLU A 15 -12.09 -17.25 7.43
CA GLU A 15 -10.68 -17.31 7.08
C GLU A 15 -10.48 -17.10 5.56
N PRO A 16 -9.77 -16.04 5.14
CA PRO A 16 -9.41 -15.87 3.73
C PRO A 16 -8.21 -16.75 3.36
N ASP A 17 -7.82 -16.74 2.08
CA ASP A 17 -6.66 -17.48 1.59
C ASP A 17 -5.33 -16.96 2.15
N ARG A 18 -5.27 -15.67 2.51
CA ARG A 18 -4.17 -15.04 3.23
C ARG A 18 -4.69 -13.80 3.96
N VAL A 19 -3.90 -13.27 4.87
CA VAL A 19 -4.27 -12.06 5.60
C VAL A 19 -4.42 -10.90 4.59
N PRO A 20 -5.53 -10.14 4.65
CA PRO A 20 -5.67 -8.92 3.85
C PRO A 20 -4.61 -7.89 4.24
N VAL A 21 -4.08 -7.19 3.26
CA VAL A 21 -3.03 -6.18 3.47
C VAL A 21 -3.54 -4.81 3.05
N ASP A 22 -3.41 -3.84 3.95
CA ASP A 22 -3.73 -2.44 3.68
C ASP A 22 -2.54 -1.55 4.04
N PHE A 23 -2.06 -0.78 3.04
CA PHE A 23 -1.14 0.33 3.26
C PHE A 23 -1.42 1.39 2.20
N GLY A 24 -1.71 2.59 2.65
CA GLY A 24 -1.97 3.73 1.78
C GLY A 24 -3.41 3.91 1.34
N ALA A 25 -4.36 3.07 1.80
CA ALA A 25 -5.77 3.25 1.47
C ALA A 25 -6.43 4.36 2.30
N THR A 26 -5.93 4.61 3.50
CA THR A 26 -6.48 5.63 4.40
C THR A 26 -5.35 6.41 5.08
N VAL A 27 -5.72 7.49 5.78
CA VAL A 27 -4.77 8.32 6.52
C VAL A 27 -4.20 7.64 7.77
N VAL A 28 -4.67 6.45 8.12
CA VAL A 28 -4.17 5.69 9.27
C VAL A 28 -3.38 4.45 8.84
N SER A 29 -3.26 4.21 7.55
CA SER A 29 -2.48 3.12 6.99
C SER A 29 -1.61 3.67 5.87
N GLY A 30 -0.30 3.64 6.03
CA GLY A 30 0.52 4.24 4.99
C GLY A 30 2.01 4.08 5.22
N ILE A 31 2.75 4.63 4.28
CA ILE A 31 4.21 4.60 4.25
C ILE A 31 4.70 6.05 4.26
N ALA A 32 5.73 6.32 5.05
CA ALA A 32 6.33 7.65 5.11
C ALA A 32 6.80 8.11 3.72
N SER A 33 6.55 9.36 3.38
CA SER A 33 6.84 9.92 2.06
C SER A 33 8.33 9.88 1.68
N ASN A 34 9.22 9.89 2.67
CA ASN A 34 10.66 9.79 2.42
C ASN A 34 11.15 8.33 2.25
N VAL A 35 10.33 7.36 2.61
CA VAL A 35 10.65 5.92 2.47
C VAL A 35 10.22 5.39 1.10
N ILE A 36 9.10 5.87 0.56
CA ILE A 36 8.54 5.35 -0.70
C ILE A 36 9.53 5.44 -1.87
N PRO A 37 10.24 6.56 -2.11
CA PRO A 37 11.21 6.60 -3.20
C PRO A 37 12.29 5.54 -3.09
N LYS A 38 12.80 5.30 -1.88
CA LYS A 38 13.82 4.28 -1.62
C LYS A 38 13.27 2.87 -1.83
N LEU A 39 12.04 2.62 -1.37
CA LEU A 39 11.36 1.34 -1.55
C LEU A 39 11.11 1.04 -3.02
N ARG A 40 10.67 2.03 -3.80
CA ARG A 40 10.42 1.87 -5.22
C ARG A 40 11.69 1.50 -5.99
N VAL A 41 12.82 2.13 -5.65
CA VAL A 41 14.12 1.78 -6.25
C VAL A 41 14.54 0.36 -5.84
N ALA A 42 14.39 0.01 -4.57
CA ALA A 42 14.74 -1.32 -4.07
C ALA A 42 13.92 -2.44 -4.72
N LEU A 43 12.66 -2.16 -5.06
CA LEU A 43 11.76 -3.12 -5.74
C LEU A 43 11.92 -3.12 -7.26
N GLY A 44 12.76 -2.26 -7.81
CA GLY A 44 12.99 -2.17 -9.25
C GLY A 44 11.88 -1.45 -10.01
N LEU A 45 11.00 -0.71 -9.33
CA LEU A 45 9.92 0.04 -9.96
C LEU A 45 10.39 1.36 -10.57
N ASP A 46 11.42 1.98 -9.98
CA ASP A 46 12.01 3.22 -10.47
C ASP A 46 13.53 3.07 -10.60
N PRO A 47 14.14 3.70 -11.62
CA PRO A 47 15.60 3.66 -11.80
C PRO A 47 16.38 4.51 -10.80
N ALA A 48 15.72 5.53 -10.20
CA ALA A 48 16.32 6.44 -9.23
C ALA A 48 15.22 6.98 -8.30
N GLU A 49 15.61 7.49 -7.14
CA GLU A 49 14.67 8.07 -6.20
C GLU A 49 14.01 9.31 -6.80
N ARG A 50 12.68 9.37 -6.73
CA ARG A 50 11.88 10.50 -7.17
C ARG A 50 10.90 10.88 -6.07
N PRO A 51 10.65 12.18 -5.84
CA PRO A 51 9.67 12.63 -4.85
C PRO A 51 8.30 12.03 -5.13
N VAL A 52 7.57 11.68 -4.07
CA VAL A 52 6.18 11.22 -4.16
C VAL A 52 5.25 12.27 -3.57
N LYS A 53 3.99 12.24 -4.00
CA LYS A 53 2.98 13.13 -3.46
C LYS A 53 2.69 12.76 -2.01
N VAL A 54 2.67 13.76 -1.12
CA VAL A 54 2.25 13.58 0.27
C VAL A 54 0.73 13.73 0.32
N PHE A 55 0.02 12.67 0.70
CA PHE A 55 -1.43 12.72 0.80
C PHE A 55 -1.93 13.01 2.21
N GLU A 56 -1.10 12.77 3.22
CA GLU A 56 -1.40 13.08 4.62
C GLU A 56 -0.20 13.83 5.23
N PRO A 57 -0.30 15.20 5.37
CA PRO A 57 0.86 16.01 5.73
C PRO A 57 1.24 15.97 7.21
N ILE A 58 0.33 15.62 8.12
CA ILE A 58 0.64 15.58 9.56
C ILE A 58 1.61 14.43 9.85
N GLN A 59 1.36 13.26 9.29
CA GLN A 59 2.23 12.09 9.44
C GLN A 59 3.25 11.97 8.30
N MET A 60 3.17 12.84 7.30
CA MET A 60 4.03 12.80 6.11
C MET A 60 3.93 11.47 5.36
N LEU A 61 2.71 10.98 5.17
CA LEU A 61 2.46 9.77 4.41
C LEU A 61 2.46 10.07 2.91
N GLY A 62 3.18 9.26 2.14
CA GLY A 62 3.26 9.39 0.70
C GLY A 62 2.19 8.60 -0.02
N GLU A 63 1.85 9.03 -1.24
CA GLU A 63 0.90 8.34 -2.10
C GLU A 63 1.48 7.00 -2.54
N VAL A 64 0.71 5.93 -2.35
CA VAL A 64 1.04 4.58 -2.82
C VAL A 64 0.32 4.36 -4.14
N ASN A 65 1.08 4.32 -5.23
CA ASN A 65 0.52 4.10 -6.57
C ASN A 65 0.19 2.62 -6.79
N ASP A 66 -0.59 2.34 -7.83
CA ASP A 66 -1.06 1.00 -8.13
C ASP A 66 0.08 -0.01 -8.30
N ASP A 67 1.17 0.38 -8.97
CA ASP A 67 2.31 -0.49 -9.20
C ASP A 67 2.97 -0.92 -7.88
N LEU A 68 3.13 0.01 -6.93
CA LEU A 68 3.69 -0.30 -5.61
C LEU A 68 2.72 -1.16 -4.80
N ARG A 69 1.43 -0.83 -4.82
CA ARG A 69 0.40 -1.60 -4.12
C ARG A 69 0.38 -3.05 -4.60
N GLU A 70 0.41 -3.26 -5.90
CA GLU A 70 0.40 -4.61 -6.47
C GLU A 70 1.67 -5.38 -6.11
N ARG A 71 2.81 -4.71 -6.14
CA ARG A 71 4.11 -5.32 -5.81
C ARG A 71 4.19 -5.78 -4.36
N LEU A 72 3.49 -5.09 -3.45
CA LEU A 72 3.45 -5.40 -2.03
C LEU A 72 2.19 -6.17 -1.63
N TYR A 73 1.39 -6.63 -2.60
CA TYR A 73 0.17 -7.42 -2.38
C TYR A 73 -0.89 -6.69 -1.56
N GLY A 74 -1.04 -5.37 -1.73
CA GLY A 74 -2.09 -4.59 -1.07
C GLY A 74 -3.48 -4.94 -1.57
N ASP A 75 -4.44 -5.04 -0.68
CA ASP A 75 -5.83 -5.43 -0.98
C ASP A 75 -6.80 -4.25 -0.95
N CYS A 76 -6.36 -3.07 -0.53
CA CYS A 76 -7.20 -1.87 -0.41
C CYS A 76 -6.67 -0.72 -1.25
N VAL A 77 -7.57 0.12 -1.72
CA VAL A 77 -7.26 1.36 -2.43
C VAL A 77 -7.92 2.55 -1.76
#